data_2c85e7304cf64e3578f852d1b6c1bc56
#
_entry.id   2c85e7304cf64e3578f852d1b6c1bc56
#
_cell.length_a   1.000
_cell.length_b   1.000
_cell.length_c   1.000
_cell.angle_alpha   90.00
_cell.angle_beta   90.00
_cell.angle_gamma   90.00
#
_symmetry.space_group_name_H-M   'P 1'
#
loop_
_entity.id
_entity.type
_entity.pdbx_description
1 polymer ?
#
loop_
_entity_poly.entity_id
_entity_poly.type
_entity_poly.pdbx_seq_one_letter_code
_entity_poly.pdbx_strand_id
1 'polypeptide(L)'
;IAATAGSSSDIVAGTEKSLTFNGSSSVTIQPGELVISDPINFKLNNRENVAITMHLGEASSTSVTGHPGSRTTSYIAEGQTSDFSNATATAHWYIINAIEVFAEKNARAVVVLGNSITDGRGSTTDQQNRWTDNLSRRLLENKSTKRVAVLNMGLGGNCILNGGLGPTGRSRYNRDLFQQEGVKYIILFEGVNDLGGYGDAVAKAKQIIEVYKQIIDEAHERGIYVYGGTVMQFKGN
;
A
#
# COMPACT_ATOMS: atom_id res chain seq x y z
N ILE A 1 4.35 6.72 17.66
CA ILE A 1 5.48 6.92 16.74
C ILE A 1 6.45 5.76 16.92
N ALA A 2 6.82 5.08 15.84
CA ALA A 2 7.87 4.06 15.88
C ALA A 2 9.24 4.71 16.03
N ALA A 3 10.10 4.14 16.87
CA ALA A 3 11.45 4.65 17.10
C ALA A 3 12.38 4.41 15.90
N THR A 4 12.07 3.40 15.07
CA THR A 4 12.83 3.05 13.87
C THR A 4 11.89 2.85 12.67
N ALA A 5 12.47 2.61 11.50
CA ALA A 5 11.69 2.29 10.28
C ALA A 5 11.27 0.81 10.19
N GLY A 6 11.34 0.07 11.30
CA GLY A 6 10.96 -1.34 11.42
C GLY A 6 12.06 -2.24 12.03
N SER A 7 13.29 -1.76 12.18
CA SER A 7 14.41 -2.56 12.71
C SER A 7 14.33 -2.85 14.22
N SER A 8 13.39 -2.23 14.93
CA SER A 8 13.02 -2.58 16.31
C SER A 8 11.53 -2.39 16.52
N SER A 9 10.98 -3.04 17.56
CA SER A 9 9.59 -2.86 18.02
C SER A 9 9.39 -1.64 18.89
N ASP A 10 10.43 -0.84 19.13
CA ASP A 10 10.39 0.27 20.08
C ASP A 10 9.48 1.40 19.61
N ILE A 11 8.76 1.97 20.55
CA ILE A 11 7.86 3.11 20.36
C ILE A 11 8.42 4.30 21.15
N VAL A 12 8.37 5.48 20.57
CA VAL A 12 8.74 6.72 21.24
C VAL A 12 7.78 6.96 22.41
N ALA A 13 8.32 7.00 23.62
CA ALA A 13 7.53 7.11 24.85
C ALA A 13 6.59 8.33 24.82
N GLY A 14 5.36 8.14 25.29
CA GLY A 14 4.34 9.18 25.38
C GLY A 14 3.66 9.54 24.04
N THR A 15 3.95 8.81 22.95
CA THR A 15 3.32 9.05 21.63
C THR A 15 2.17 8.11 21.34
N GLU A 16 1.86 7.19 22.23
CA GLU A 16 0.78 6.23 22.04
C GLU A 16 -0.59 6.88 22.17
N LYS A 17 -1.51 6.46 21.33
CA LYS A 17 -2.92 6.83 21.32
C LYS A 17 -3.77 5.62 21.05
N SER A 18 -4.79 5.38 21.85
CA SER A 18 -5.77 4.34 21.61
C SER A 18 -6.69 4.72 20.45
N LEU A 19 -6.98 3.76 19.61
CA LEU A 19 -8.01 3.87 18.57
C LEU A 19 -9.34 3.35 19.12
N THR A 20 -10.43 3.93 18.63
CA THR A 20 -11.79 3.46 18.88
C THR A 20 -12.54 3.24 17.56
N PHE A 21 -13.65 2.54 17.62
CA PHE A 21 -14.52 2.21 16.51
C PHE A 21 -15.97 2.47 16.94
N ASN A 22 -16.57 3.57 16.53
CA ASN A 22 -17.84 4.07 17.03
C ASN A 22 -17.86 4.18 18.57
N GLY A 23 -16.75 4.66 19.15
CA GLY A 23 -16.55 4.79 20.59
C GLY A 23 -16.18 3.51 21.33
N SER A 24 -16.17 2.34 20.67
CA SER A 24 -15.74 1.07 21.25
C SER A 24 -14.23 0.87 21.10
N SER A 25 -13.57 0.29 22.11
CA SER A 25 -12.15 -0.07 22.05
C SER A 25 -11.85 -1.33 21.22
N SER A 26 -12.86 -1.99 20.71
CA SER A 26 -12.74 -3.20 19.89
C SER A 26 -13.80 -3.23 18.79
N VAL A 27 -13.52 -3.98 17.73
CA VAL A 27 -14.44 -4.20 16.61
C VAL A 27 -14.27 -5.59 16.05
N THR A 28 -15.37 -6.19 15.58
CA THR A 28 -15.33 -7.42 14.79
C THR A 28 -15.40 -7.07 13.32
N ILE A 29 -14.42 -7.50 12.53
CA ILE A 29 -14.36 -7.29 11.09
C ILE A 29 -14.80 -8.57 10.39
N GLN A 30 -15.89 -8.50 9.63
CA GLN A 30 -16.39 -9.65 8.87
C GLN A 30 -15.58 -9.86 7.58
N PRO A 31 -15.56 -11.08 7.02
CA PRO A 31 -14.92 -11.32 5.73
C PRO A 31 -15.42 -10.37 4.63
N GLY A 32 -14.48 -9.66 3.97
CA GLY A 32 -14.79 -8.68 2.93
C GLY A 32 -15.20 -7.29 3.44
N GLU A 33 -15.29 -7.09 4.75
CA GLU A 33 -15.59 -5.79 5.35
C GLU A 33 -14.37 -4.89 5.44
N LEU A 34 -14.58 -3.60 5.25
CA LEU A 34 -13.61 -2.53 5.55
C LEU A 34 -14.11 -1.74 6.75
N VAL A 35 -13.29 -1.64 7.78
CA VAL A 35 -13.61 -0.87 8.98
C VAL A 35 -12.61 0.27 9.13
N ILE A 36 -13.11 1.46 9.42
CA ILE A 36 -12.32 2.67 9.67
C ILE A 36 -12.45 3.04 11.15
N SER A 37 -11.32 3.31 11.81
CA SER A 37 -11.34 3.78 13.21
C SER A 37 -11.92 5.18 13.32
N ASP A 38 -12.36 5.53 14.52
CA ASP A 38 -12.69 6.92 14.83
C ASP A 38 -11.43 7.80 14.65
N PRO A 39 -11.58 9.06 14.23
CA PRO A 39 -10.47 9.98 14.10
C PRO A 39 -9.87 10.33 15.46
N ILE A 40 -8.56 10.39 15.54
CA ILE A 40 -7.82 10.76 16.75
C ILE A 40 -6.99 12.02 16.54
N ASN A 41 -6.80 12.77 17.61
CA ASN A 41 -5.84 13.89 17.61
C ASN A 41 -4.42 13.33 17.81
N PHE A 42 -3.72 13.14 16.69
CA PHE A 42 -2.38 12.58 16.65
C PHE A 42 -1.45 13.48 15.85
N LYS A 43 -0.41 14.01 16.48
CA LYS A 43 0.56 14.84 15.77
C LYS A 43 1.52 13.96 14.99
N LEU A 44 1.48 14.09 13.68
CA LEU A 44 2.32 13.35 12.74
C LEU A 44 3.13 14.33 11.88
N ASN A 45 4.43 14.13 11.82
CA ASN A 45 5.30 14.88 10.93
C ASN A 45 5.43 14.15 9.58
N ASN A 46 5.78 14.90 8.55
CA ASN A 46 6.01 14.33 7.23
C ASN A 46 7.07 13.21 7.29
N ARG A 47 6.73 12.02 6.76
CA ARG A 47 7.61 10.85 6.69
C ARG A 47 8.03 10.28 8.04
N GLU A 48 7.33 10.60 9.08
CA GLU A 48 7.52 9.98 10.39
C GLU A 48 7.05 8.51 10.36
N ASN A 49 7.76 7.63 11.05
CA ASN A 49 7.39 6.23 11.11
C ASN A 49 6.28 6.04 12.15
N VAL A 50 5.18 5.43 11.73
CA VAL A 50 4.04 5.11 12.60
C VAL A 50 4.05 3.63 12.91
N ALA A 51 3.92 3.28 14.20
CA ALA A 51 3.63 1.93 14.63
C ALA A 51 2.13 1.79 14.90
N ILE A 52 1.55 0.68 14.50
CA ILE A 52 0.19 0.30 14.82
C ILE A 52 0.25 -1.01 15.59
N THR A 53 -0.21 -0.98 16.84
CA THR A 53 -0.32 -2.17 17.67
C THR A 53 -1.75 -2.66 17.65
N MET A 54 -1.94 -3.94 17.38
CA MET A 54 -3.24 -4.59 17.37
C MET A 54 -3.22 -5.79 18.33
N HIS A 55 -4.27 -5.95 19.08
CA HIS A 55 -4.58 -7.19 19.77
C HIS A 55 -5.66 -7.93 18.99
N LEU A 56 -5.32 -9.10 18.47
CA LEU A 56 -6.24 -9.96 17.74
C LEU A 56 -6.81 -10.98 18.72
N GLY A 57 -8.14 -10.98 18.87
CA GLY A 57 -8.88 -11.97 19.61
C GLY A 57 -9.04 -13.27 18.79
N GLU A 58 -10.28 -13.64 18.51
CA GLU A 58 -10.54 -14.76 17.60
C GLU A 58 -10.29 -14.33 16.15
N ALA A 59 -9.36 -15.02 15.50
CA ALA A 59 -9.10 -14.85 14.07
C ALA A 59 -9.32 -16.18 13.33
N SER A 60 -9.72 -16.11 12.06
CA SER A 60 -9.83 -17.33 11.25
C SER A 60 -8.46 -18.01 11.16
N SER A 61 -8.41 -19.30 11.46
CA SER A 61 -7.21 -20.12 11.32
C SER A 61 -6.86 -20.45 9.87
N THR A 62 -7.77 -20.18 8.93
CA THR A 62 -7.67 -20.63 7.54
C THR A 62 -7.40 -19.51 6.53
N SER A 63 -7.75 -18.28 6.85
CA SER A 63 -7.56 -17.15 5.93
C SER A 63 -7.52 -15.82 6.67
N VAL A 64 -6.40 -15.14 6.59
CA VAL A 64 -6.21 -13.76 7.09
C VAL A 64 -5.70 -12.89 5.94
N THR A 65 -6.26 -11.68 5.80
CA THR A 65 -5.74 -10.71 4.86
C THR A 65 -4.30 -10.37 5.24
N GLY A 66 -3.37 -10.57 4.32
CA GLY A 66 -1.96 -10.33 4.54
C GLY A 66 -1.25 -9.78 3.32
N HIS A 67 -0.16 -9.09 3.54
CA HIS A 67 0.74 -8.57 2.53
C HIS A 67 2.15 -9.14 2.78
N PRO A 68 2.55 -10.22 2.06
CA PRO A 68 3.80 -10.94 2.32
C PRO A 68 4.97 -10.23 1.67
N GLY A 69 5.32 -9.18 1.67
CA GLY A 69 6.43 -8.46 1.02
C GLY A 69 6.51 -7.01 1.48
N SER A 70 6.09 -6.77 2.72
CA SER A 70 5.95 -5.43 3.29
C SER A 70 7.23 -4.59 3.26
N ARG A 71 8.41 -5.23 3.18
CA ARG A 71 9.72 -4.57 3.30
C ARG A 71 9.86 -3.73 4.58
N THR A 72 9.02 -4.02 5.56
CA THR A 72 9.02 -3.42 6.89
C THR A 72 8.70 -4.53 7.88
N THR A 73 9.49 -4.65 8.94
CA THR A 73 9.32 -5.69 9.94
C THR A 73 8.10 -5.40 10.81
N SER A 74 7.29 -6.43 11.00
CA SER A 74 6.24 -6.51 12.00
C SER A 74 6.68 -7.45 13.12
N TYR A 75 6.21 -7.23 14.31
CA TYR A 75 6.54 -7.98 15.52
C TYR A 75 5.28 -8.64 16.07
N ILE A 76 5.31 -9.95 16.25
CA ILE A 76 4.17 -10.75 16.72
C ILE A 76 4.53 -11.36 18.06
N ALA A 77 3.76 -11.05 19.08
CA ALA A 77 3.86 -11.64 20.43
C ALA A 77 2.57 -12.38 20.78
N GLU A 78 2.69 -13.42 21.60
CA GLU A 78 1.53 -14.15 22.12
C GLU A 78 0.88 -13.39 23.28
N GLY A 79 -0.42 -13.52 23.39
CA GLY A 79 -1.21 -12.91 24.45
C GLY A 79 -1.39 -11.39 24.28
N GLN A 80 -2.03 -10.78 25.27
CA GLN A 80 -2.25 -9.34 25.30
C GLN A 80 -1.06 -8.66 25.99
N THR A 81 -0.10 -8.19 25.21
CA THR A 81 1.11 -7.55 25.72
C THR A 81 1.44 -6.25 24.98
N SER A 82 2.09 -5.33 25.67
CA SER A 82 2.77 -4.16 25.08
C SER A 82 4.30 -4.35 25.01
N ASP A 83 4.81 -5.48 25.54
CA ASP A 83 6.22 -5.84 25.45
C ASP A 83 6.46 -6.76 24.25
N PHE A 84 7.17 -6.27 23.27
CA PHE A 84 7.55 -6.98 22.06
C PHE A 84 9.04 -7.37 22.03
N SER A 85 9.75 -7.33 23.15
CA SER A 85 11.18 -7.62 23.24
C SER A 85 11.53 -9.05 22.80
N ASN A 86 10.62 -10.01 23.01
CA ASN A 86 10.75 -11.41 22.63
C ASN A 86 9.81 -11.80 21.48
N ALA A 87 9.29 -10.83 20.73
CA ALA A 87 8.35 -11.09 19.64
C ALA A 87 9.01 -11.76 18.44
N THR A 88 8.22 -12.53 17.71
CA THR A 88 8.64 -13.09 16.41
C THR A 88 8.58 -11.98 15.34
N ALA A 89 9.73 -11.74 14.71
CA ALA A 89 9.84 -10.77 13.62
C ALA A 89 9.43 -11.39 12.27
N THR A 90 8.65 -10.67 11.49
CA THR A 90 8.23 -11.06 10.13
C THR A 90 8.14 -9.85 9.22
N ALA A 91 8.52 -10.00 7.95
CA ALA A 91 8.38 -8.93 6.94
C ALA A 91 7.02 -9.02 6.21
N HIS A 92 5.94 -9.07 6.97
CA HIS A 92 4.57 -9.17 6.48
C HIS A 92 3.69 -8.15 7.20
N TRP A 93 2.66 -7.63 6.54
CA TRP A 93 1.56 -6.91 7.18
C TRP A 93 0.31 -7.77 7.19
N TYR A 94 -0.52 -7.57 8.19
CA TYR A 94 -1.79 -8.27 8.35
C TYR A 94 -2.90 -7.25 8.66
N ILE A 95 -4.05 -7.41 8.02
CA ILE A 95 -5.31 -6.70 8.29
C ILE A 95 -5.27 -5.21 7.91
N ILE A 96 -4.24 -4.47 8.29
CA ILE A 96 -4.11 -3.03 8.01
C ILE A 96 -3.91 -2.80 6.51
N ASN A 97 -4.62 -1.84 5.93
CA ASN A 97 -4.43 -1.48 4.54
C ASN A 97 -4.13 0.00 4.29
N ALA A 98 -4.54 0.92 5.16
CA ALA A 98 -4.28 2.34 4.98
C ALA A 98 -4.21 3.11 6.31
N ILE A 99 -3.57 4.27 6.28
CA ILE A 99 -3.65 5.32 7.30
C ILE A 99 -4.14 6.58 6.60
N GLU A 100 -5.25 7.12 7.06
CA GLU A 100 -5.80 8.37 6.57
C GLU A 100 -5.48 9.52 7.52
N VAL A 101 -5.27 10.70 6.99
CA VAL A 101 -4.97 11.90 7.77
C VAL A 101 -5.84 13.08 7.31
N PHE A 102 -6.26 13.91 8.24
CA PHE A 102 -6.83 15.21 7.88
C PHE A 102 -5.75 16.09 7.29
N ALA A 103 -5.96 16.55 6.07
CA ALA A 103 -5.01 17.34 5.33
C ALA A 103 -5.58 18.70 4.90
N GLU A 104 -4.73 19.61 4.49
CA GLU A 104 -5.15 20.89 3.91
C GLU A 104 -5.99 20.66 2.65
N LYS A 105 -6.98 21.55 2.39
CA LYS A 105 -7.91 21.47 1.25
C LYS A 105 -7.25 21.28 -0.12
N ASN A 106 -6.01 21.70 -0.28
CA ASN A 106 -5.23 21.57 -1.50
C ASN A 106 -4.23 20.38 -1.49
N ALA A 107 -4.27 19.53 -0.48
CA ALA A 107 -3.54 18.26 -0.49
C ALA A 107 -4.06 17.36 -1.61
N ARG A 108 -3.18 16.58 -2.19
CA ARG A 108 -3.46 15.65 -3.29
C ARG A 108 -2.71 14.34 -3.05
N ALA A 109 -3.10 13.32 -3.79
CA ALA A 109 -2.36 12.05 -3.82
C ALA A 109 -2.01 11.65 -5.24
N VAL A 110 -0.86 11.01 -5.40
CA VAL A 110 -0.52 10.16 -6.52
C VAL A 110 -0.61 8.72 -6.07
N VAL A 111 -1.42 7.94 -6.77
CA VAL A 111 -1.58 6.51 -6.50
C VAL A 111 -0.90 5.70 -7.59
N VAL A 112 -0.21 4.63 -7.21
CA VAL A 112 0.55 3.79 -8.14
C VAL A 112 -0.05 2.40 -8.18
N LEU A 113 -0.61 2.01 -9.32
CA LEU A 113 -0.95 0.61 -9.61
C LEU A 113 0.29 -0.10 -10.15
N GLY A 114 0.72 -1.17 -9.50
CA GLY A 114 1.94 -1.88 -9.90
C GLY A 114 2.08 -3.26 -9.28
N ASN A 115 3.15 -3.93 -9.66
CA ASN A 115 3.52 -5.26 -9.21
C ASN A 115 4.66 -5.23 -8.15
N SER A 116 5.47 -6.29 -8.10
CA SER A 116 6.59 -6.41 -7.17
C SER A 116 7.61 -5.26 -7.23
N ILE A 117 7.79 -4.63 -8.38
CA ILE A 117 8.71 -3.50 -8.53
C ILE A 117 8.19 -2.30 -7.73
N THR A 118 6.90 -2.06 -7.78
CA THR A 118 6.23 -0.99 -7.02
C THR A 118 6.08 -1.38 -5.55
N ASP A 119 5.71 -2.62 -5.26
CA ASP A 119 5.64 -3.20 -3.92
C ASP A 119 6.96 -3.06 -3.15
N GLY A 120 8.09 -3.12 -3.85
CA GLY A 120 9.41 -2.88 -3.27
C GLY A 120 10.39 -4.03 -3.39
N ARG A 121 10.16 -4.99 -4.31
CA ARG A 121 11.14 -6.05 -4.55
C ARG A 121 12.50 -5.44 -4.91
N GLY A 122 13.55 -5.91 -4.22
CA GLY A 122 14.92 -5.40 -4.38
C GLY A 122 15.24 -4.17 -3.53
N SER A 123 14.26 -3.58 -2.85
CA SER A 123 14.54 -2.57 -1.82
C SER A 123 15.02 -3.24 -0.53
N THR A 124 15.62 -2.45 0.34
CA THR A 124 16.17 -2.95 1.62
C THR A 124 15.09 -2.92 2.69
N THR A 125 14.87 -4.05 3.36
CA THR A 125 13.94 -4.14 4.50
C THR A 125 14.31 -3.09 5.56
N ASP A 126 13.31 -2.45 6.13
CA ASP A 126 13.39 -1.41 7.17
C ASP A 126 14.17 -0.14 6.79
N GLN A 127 14.44 0.08 5.50
CA GLN A 127 15.12 1.29 5.04
C GLN A 127 14.18 2.29 4.34
N GLN A 128 12.92 1.93 4.13
CA GLN A 128 11.94 2.77 3.42
C GLN A 128 12.55 3.41 2.16
N ASN A 129 13.13 2.58 1.29
CA ASN A 129 13.88 3.00 0.10
C ASN A 129 13.33 2.42 -1.22
N ARG A 130 12.03 2.06 -1.25
CA ARG A 130 11.31 1.74 -2.48
C ARG A 130 11.39 2.94 -3.42
N TRP A 131 11.21 2.74 -4.70
CA TRP A 131 11.14 3.88 -5.62
C TRP A 131 9.99 4.85 -5.27
N THR A 132 8.88 4.34 -4.73
CA THR A 132 7.74 5.15 -4.24
C THR A 132 8.11 5.97 -3.01
N ASP A 133 8.94 5.44 -2.10
CA ASP A 133 9.47 6.20 -0.95
C ASP A 133 10.40 7.33 -1.43
N ASN A 134 11.22 7.06 -2.46
CA ASN A 134 12.08 8.07 -3.08
C ASN A 134 11.27 9.14 -3.81
N LEU A 135 10.18 8.75 -4.50
CA LEU A 135 9.24 9.68 -5.10
C LEU A 135 8.62 10.61 -4.04
N SER A 136 8.16 10.04 -2.93
CA SER A 136 7.60 10.82 -1.82
C SER A 136 8.60 11.86 -1.28
N ARG A 137 9.87 11.48 -1.10
CA ARG A 137 10.93 12.43 -0.70
C ARG A 137 11.08 13.59 -1.68
N ARG A 138 11.18 13.28 -2.96
CA ARG A 138 11.36 14.29 -4.02
C ARG A 138 10.16 15.23 -4.16
N LEU A 139 8.95 14.70 -4.03
CA LEU A 139 7.73 15.51 -4.04
C LEU A 139 7.69 16.47 -2.84
N LEU A 140 8.06 16.00 -1.66
CA LEU A 140 8.10 16.80 -0.44
C LEU A 140 9.13 17.94 -0.50
N GLU A 141 10.28 17.72 -1.12
CA GLU A 141 11.35 18.70 -1.28
C GLU A 141 11.00 19.84 -2.26
N ASN A 142 10.07 19.63 -3.17
CA ASN A 142 9.66 20.60 -4.16
C ASN A 142 8.44 21.39 -3.69
N LYS A 143 8.55 22.72 -3.69
CA LYS A 143 7.49 23.63 -3.21
C LYS A 143 6.13 23.44 -3.90
N SER A 144 6.12 23.08 -5.19
CA SER A 144 4.88 22.89 -5.96
C SER A 144 4.21 21.53 -5.71
N THR A 145 4.95 20.54 -5.21
CA THR A 145 4.46 19.17 -5.02
C THR A 145 4.48 18.68 -3.58
N LYS A 146 4.95 19.49 -2.62
CA LYS A 146 5.10 19.09 -1.21
C LYS A 146 3.80 18.67 -0.49
N ARG A 147 2.65 18.89 -1.13
CA ARG A 147 1.32 18.49 -0.66
C ARG A 147 0.76 17.29 -1.42
N VAL A 148 1.60 16.56 -2.12
CA VAL A 148 1.22 15.34 -2.84
C VAL A 148 1.72 14.13 -2.07
N ALA A 149 0.80 13.35 -1.53
CA ALA A 149 1.09 12.05 -0.92
C ALA A 149 1.34 10.99 -2.01
N VAL A 150 2.08 9.94 -1.68
CA VAL A 150 2.28 8.79 -2.55
C VAL A 150 1.61 7.56 -1.94
N LEU A 151 0.63 6.98 -2.65
CA LEU A 151 -0.06 5.77 -2.28
C LEU A 151 0.49 4.61 -3.11
N ASN A 152 1.13 3.66 -2.45
CA ASN A 152 1.73 2.50 -3.10
C ASN A 152 0.72 1.34 -3.11
N MET A 153 0.10 1.07 -4.28
CA MET A 153 -0.77 -0.08 -4.51
C MET A 153 -0.05 -1.18 -5.31
N GLY A 154 1.27 -1.30 -5.10
CA GLY A 154 2.05 -2.40 -5.63
C GLY A 154 1.70 -3.72 -4.96
N LEU A 155 1.65 -4.79 -5.72
CA LEU A 155 1.37 -6.14 -5.24
C LEU A 155 2.35 -7.13 -5.87
N GLY A 156 3.14 -7.80 -5.04
CA GLY A 156 4.14 -8.76 -5.49
C GLY A 156 3.57 -9.86 -6.38
N GLY A 157 4.17 -10.10 -7.54
CA GLY A 157 3.72 -11.12 -8.49
C GLY A 157 2.41 -10.82 -9.20
N ASN A 158 1.86 -9.62 -9.11
CA ASN A 158 0.57 -9.27 -9.69
C ASN A 158 0.59 -9.19 -11.21
N CYS A 159 -0.52 -9.55 -11.83
CA CYS A 159 -0.82 -9.39 -13.25
C CYS A 159 -2.01 -8.43 -13.43
N ILE A 160 -2.06 -7.75 -14.58
CA ILE A 160 -3.18 -6.89 -14.91
C ILE A 160 -4.39 -7.70 -15.41
N LEU A 161 -4.15 -8.78 -16.17
CA LEU A 161 -5.17 -9.57 -16.84
C LEU A 161 -5.63 -10.78 -16.04
N ASN A 162 -4.77 -11.77 -15.90
CA ASN A 162 -5.09 -13.08 -15.30
C ASN A 162 -3.84 -13.69 -14.65
N GLY A 163 -4.04 -14.56 -13.66
CA GLY A 163 -2.94 -15.23 -12.96
C GLY A 163 -2.18 -14.30 -12.04
N GLY A 164 -0.93 -14.68 -11.74
CA GLY A 164 -0.13 -13.97 -10.77
C GLY A 164 -0.60 -14.19 -9.34
N LEU A 165 -0.21 -13.29 -8.44
CA LEU A 165 -0.59 -13.33 -7.04
C LEU A 165 -1.61 -12.23 -6.72
N GLY A 166 -2.54 -12.55 -5.84
CA GLY A 166 -3.59 -11.65 -5.41
C GLY A 166 -4.64 -11.32 -6.49
N PRO A 167 -5.54 -10.37 -6.22
CA PRO A 167 -6.51 -9.88 -7.20
C PRO A 167 -5.81 -9.23 -8.38
N THR A 168 -6.28 -9.49 -9.60
CA THR A 168 -5.69 -8.91 -10.80
C THR A 168 -5.82 -7.38 -10.84
N GLY A 169 -4.90 -6.70 -11.50
CA GLY A 169 -4.94 -5.25 -11.63
C GLY A 169 -6.29 -4.75 -12.15
N ARG A 170 -6.84 -5.42 -13.18
CA ARG A 170 -8.16 -5.06 -13.73
C ARG A 170 -9.33 -5.31 -12.77
N SER A 171 -9.20 -6.18 -11.80
CA SER A 171 -10.26 -6.42 -10.81
C SER A 171 -10.19 -5.49 -9.61
N ARG A 172 -9.00 -4.92 -9.32
CA ARG A 172 -8.76 -4.11 -8.15
C ARG A 172 -8.59 -2.61 -8.41
N TYR A 173 -8.39 -2.19 -9.68
CA TYR A 173 -8.04 -0.79 -9.98
C TYR A 173 -9.10 0.20 -9.50
N ASN A 174 -10.39 -0.13 -9.56
CA ASN A 174 -11.43 0.77 -9.09
C ASN A 174 -11.27 1.08 -7.60
N ARG A 175 -11.11 0.04 -6.76
CA ARG A 175 -10.87 0.19 -5.33
C ARG A 175 -9.54 0.92 -5.06
N ASP A 176 -8.47 0.48 -5.74
CA ASP A 176 -7.11 0.92 -5.41
C ASP A 176 -6.79 2.31 -5.97
N LEU A 177 -7.43 2.74 -7.06
CA LEU A 177 -7.15 4.03 -7.69
C LEU A 177 -8.26 5.07 -7.44
N PHE A 178 -9.53 4.69 -7.53
CA PHE A 178 -10.63 5.65 -7.55
C PHE A 178 -11.37 5.79 -6.23
N GLN A 179 -11.23 4.83 -5.33
CA GLN A 179 -11.82 4.90 -3.99
C GLN A 179 -10.86 5.42 -2.92
N GLN A 180 -9.66 5.87 -3.33
CA GLN A 180 -8.71 6.50 -2.43
C GLN A 180 -8.95 8.02 -2.36
N GLU A 181 -8.84 8.58 -1.17
CA GLU A 181 -9.10 9.99 -0.96
C GLU A 181 -8.01 10.90 -1.56
N GLY A 182 -8.42 12.01 -2.11
CA GLY A 182 -7.53 13.06 -2.60
C GLY A 182 -6.73 12.73 -3.86
N VAL A 183 -7.02 11.64 -4.54
CA VAL A 183 -6.31 11.22 -5.76
C VAL A 183 -6.47 12.27 -6.86
N LYS A 184 -5.36 12.73 -7.39
CA LYS A 184 -5.28 13.66 -8.54
C LYS A 184 -4.36 13.13 -9.63
N TYR A 185 -3.52 12.17 -9.30
CA TYR A 185 -2.54 11.59 -10.20
C TYR A 185 -2.53 10.07 -10.05
N ILE A 186 -2.42 9.37 -11.16
CA ILE A 186 -2.27 7.92 -11.22
C ILE A 186 -0.95 7.61 -11.95
N ILE A 187 -0.22 6.61 -11.47
CA ILE A 187 0.88 5.99 -12.21
C ILE A 187 0.50 4.54 -12.47
N LEU A 188 0.45 4.14 -13.74
CA LEU A 188 0.25 2.77 -14.18
C LEU A 188 1.62 2.14 -14.47
N PHE A 189 2.04 1.17 -13.67
CA PHE A 189 3.33 0.49 -13.84
C PHE A 189 3.18 -1.01 -13.59
N GLU A 190 2.44 -1.67 -14.51
CA GLU A 190 2.03 -3.06 -14.41
C GLU A 190 2.21 -3.78 -15.76
N GLY A 191 2.04 -5.11 -15.81
CA GLY A 191 1.98 -5.90 -17.03
C GLY A 191 3.23 -6.74 -17.31
N VAL A 192 4.34 -6.55 -16.61
CA VAL A 192 5.56 -7.36 -16.82
C VAL A 192 5.32 -8.85 -16.55
N ASN A 193 4.55 -9.17 -15.52
CA ASN A 193 4.23 -10.56 -15.16
C ASN A 193 3.26 -11.20 -16.16
N ASP A 194 2.35 -10.43 -16.76
CA ASP A 194 1.49 -10.89 -17.84
C ASP A 194 2.32 -11.28 -19.06
N LEU A 195 3.24 -10.41 -19.48
CA LEU A 195 4.05 -10.58 -20.68
C LEU A 195 5.14 -11.65 -20.50
N GLY A 196 5.72 -11.78 -19.31
CA GLY A 196 6.71 -12.80 -18.96
C GLY A 196 6.13 -14.20 -18.72
N GLY A 197 4.82 -14.33 -18.61
CA GLY A 197 4.14 -15.62 -18.45
C GLY A 197 3.94 -16.37 -19.77
N TYR A 198 3.53 -17.64 -19.68
CA TYR A 198 3.25 -18.48 -20.86
C TYR A 198 2.15 -17.88 -21.74
N GLY A 199 2.24 -18.13 -23.06
CA GLY A 199 1.25 -17.78 -24.04
C GLY A 199 1.67 -16.65 -24.99
N ASP A 200 0.73 -16.18 -25.82
CA ASP A 200 0.98 -15.15 -26.83
C ASP A 200 1.15 -13.76 -26.17
N ALA A 201 2.38 -13.29 -26.08
CA ALA A 201 2.72 -11.99 -25.52
C ALA A 201 2.12 -10.81 -26.30
N VAL A 202 1.94 -10.96 -27.64
CA VAL A 202 1.34 -9.92 -28.48
C VAL A 202 -0.15 -9.78 -28.20
N ALA A 203 -0.85 -10.89 -28.06
CA ALA A 203 -2.26 -10.88 -27.69
C ALA A 203 -2.47 -10.31 -26.29
N LYS A 204 -1.61 -10.69 -25.33
CA LYS A 204 -1.64 -10.12 -23.95
C LYS A 204 -1.36 -8.63 -23.96
N ALA A 205 -0.37 -8.15 -24.70
CA ALA A 205 -0.07 -6.72 -24.80
C ALA A 205 -1.29 -5.93 -25.31
N LYS A 206 -2.00 -6.43 -26.32
CA LYS A 206 -3.24 -5.79 -26.79
C LYS A 206 -4.31 -5.72 -25.68
N GLN A 207 -4.51 -6.81 -24.94
CA GLN A 207 -5.48 -6.84 -23.83
C GLN A 207 -5.08 -5.88 -22.69
N ILE A 208 -3.79 -5.80 -22.34
CA ILE A 208 -3.29 -4.84 -21.34
C ILE A 208 -3.58 -3.41 -21.80
N ILE A 209 -3.33 -3.09 -23.07
CA ILE A 209 -3.61 -1.78 -23.65
C ILE A 209 -5.10 -1.43 -23.52
N GLU A 210 -6.01 -2.36 -23.78
CA GLU A 210 -7.46 -2.11 -23.62
C GLU A 210 -7.83 -1.82 -22.13
N VAL A 211 -7.27 -2.57 -21.17
CA VAL A 211 -7.49 -2.28 -19.75
C VAL A 211 -6.92 -0.91 -19.38
N TYR A 212 -5.75 -0.57 -19.89
CA TYR A 212 -5.14 0.74 -19.63
C TYR A 212 -5.97 1.89 -20.22
N LYS A 213 -6.47 1.75 -21.44
CA LYS A 213 -7.38 2.74 -22.04
C LYS A 213 -8.60 2.96 -21.15
N GLN A 214 -9.24 1.87 -20.70
CA GLN A 214 -10.39 1.96 -19.81
C GLN A 214 -10.05 2.74 -18.52
N ILE A 215 -8.93 2.41 -17.86
CA ILE A 215 -8.50 3.12 -16.64
C ILE A 215 -8.23 4.60 -16.93
N ILE A 216 -7.60 4.91 -18.08
CA ILE A 216 -7.27 6.29 -18.48
C ILE A 216 -8.54 7.09 -18.74
N ASP A 217 -9.49 6.53 -19.47
CA ASP A 217 -10.76 7.20 -19.79
C ASP A 217 -11.55 7.50 -18.50
N GLU A 218 -11.70 6.50 -17.63
CA GLU A 218 -12.36 6.66 -16.34
C GLU A 218 -11.64 7.69 -15.42
N ALA A 219 -10.30 7.73 -15.45
CA ALA A 219 -9.52 8.72 -14.71
C ALA A 219 -9.75 10.13 -15.24
N HIS A 220 -9.75 10.30 -16.57
CA HIS A 220 -9.95 11.60 -17.20
C HIS A 220 -11.36 12.15 -16.94
N GLU A 221 -12.39 11.31 -16.96
CA GLU A 221 -13.76 11.70 -16.58
C GLU A 221 -13.83 12.26 -15.15
N ARG A 222 -12.96 11.77 -14.25
CA ARG A 222 -12.82 12.28 -12.86
C ARG A 222 -11.86 13.45 -12.73
N GLY A 223 -11.27 13.92 -13.83
CA GLY A 223 -10.26 14.98 -13.85
C GLY A 223 -8.95 14.55 -13.20
N ILE A 224 -8.60 13.28 -13.25
CA ILE A 224 -7.36 12.69 -12.72
C ILE A 224 -6.36 12.52 -13.86
N TYR A 225 -5.12 12.93 -13.65
CA TYR A 225 -4.02 12.76 -14.61
C TYR A 225 -3.40 11.38 -14.51
N VAL A 226 -3.10 10.76 -15.65
CA VAL A 226 -2.48 9.42 -15.70
C VAL A 226 -1.12 9.47 -16.35
N TYR A 227 -0.16 8.80 -15.72
CA TYR A 227 1.20 8.61 -16.21
C TYR A 227 1.47 7.12 -16.39
N GLY A 228 2.11 6.73 -17.50
CA GLY A 228 2.50 5.35 -17.76
C GLY A 228 3.98 5.12 -17.44
N GLY A 229 4.27 4.05 -16.71
CA GLY A 229 5.62 3.49 -16.62
C GLY A 229 5.85 2.47 -17.73
N THR A 230 6.93 2.60 -18.48
CA THR A 230 7.26 1.63 -19.52
C THR A 230 7.73 0.32 -18.92
N VAL A 231 7.21 -0.79 -19.42
CA VAL A 231 7.69 -2.13 -19.08
C VAL A 231 9.13 -2.27 -19.59
N MET A 232 10.03 -2.79 -18.75
CA MET A 232 11.42 -3.01 -19.11
C MET A 232 11.53 -4.07 -20.23
N GLN A 233 12.57 -3.94 -21.05
CA GLN A 233 12.87 -4.93 -22.09
C GLN A 233 13.36 -6.23 -21.42
N PHE A 234 12.78 -7.37 -21.86
CA PHE A 234 13.16 -8.70 -21.38
C PHE A 234 13.06 -9.74 -22.50
N LYS A 235 13.47 -9.36 -23.71
CA LYS A 235 13.52 -10.24 -24.88
C LYS A 235 14.43 -11.44 -24.62
N GLY A 236 13.90 -12.65 -24.79
CA GLY A 236 14.65 -13.88 -24.62
C GLY A 236 14.47 -14.58 -23.26
N ASN A 237 13.60 -14.11 -22.41
CA ASN A 237 13.12 -14.81 -21.21
C ASN A 237 11.86 -15.62 -21.51
#